data_ae5223f7ca43e37cfd57445b9c45e97c
#
_entry.id   ae5223f7ca43e37cfd57445b9c45e97c
#
_cell.length_a   1.000
_cell.length_b   1.000
_cell.length_c   1.000
_cell.angle_alpha   90.00
_cell.angle_beta   90.00
_cell.angle_gamma   90.00
#
_symmetry.space_group_name_H-M   'P 1'
#
loop_
_entity.id
_entity.type
_entity.pdbx_description
1 polymer ?
#
loop_
_entity_poly.entity_id
_entity_poly.type
_entity_poly.pdbx_seq_one_letter_code
_entity_poly.pdbx_strand_id
1 'polypeptide(L)'
;QLCALSSTIGRLKIDVVKERILDINPSAKVDLHPAFIDSENAAQVVGAPENGKVVVDAIDSIPSKAALIFRAAEAGVAIVSSMGAARRSDPSRIKQADIMKTYGCPVAARVRKLLRSLGYSGNCECVFSDESVSESTHVPSQNEKIIGSCAVVAGIFGLRLANLAIAEILPKK
;
A
#
# COMPACT_ATOMS: atom_id res chain seq x y z
N GLN A 1 -8.62 10.92 0.02
CA GLN A 1 -7.94 10.52 -1.21
C GLN A 1 -7.59 11.77 -2.03
N LEU A 2 -6.32 11.92 -2.41
CA LEU A 2 -5.84 13.09 -3.17
C LEU A 2 -6.50 13.26 -4.55
N CYS A 3 -6.98 12.18 -5.14
CA CYS A 3 -7.67 12.19 -6.43
C CYS A 3 -9.20 12.33 -6.33
N ALA A 4 -9.77 12.35 -5.12
CA ALA A 4 -11.22 12.44 -4.92
C ALA A 4 -11.64 13.89 -4.72
N LEU A 5 -11.80 14.61 -5.80
CA LEU A 5 -12.29 15.99 -5.85
C LEU A 5 -13.71 16.02 -6.42
N SER A 6 -14.48 17.08 -6.17
CA SER A 6 -15.81 17.25 -6.77
C SER A 6 -15.79 17.12 -8.29
N SER A 7 -14.73 17.63 -8.92
CA SER A 7 -14.53 17.56 -10.38
C SER A 7 -14.12 16.17 -10.90
N THR A 8 -13.74 15.25 -10.02
CA THR A 8 -13.26 13.91 -10.41
C THR A 8 -14.18 12.77 -9.97
N ILE A 9 -15.30 13.09 -9.29
CA ILE A 9 -16.31 12.10 -8.91
C ILE A 9 -16.83 11.37 -10.16
N GLY A 10 -16.91 10.03 -10.09
CA GLY A 10 -17.33 9.16 -11.20
C GLY A 10 -16.22 8.76 -12.17
N ARG A 11 -15.03 9.35 -12.08
CA ARG A 11 -13.87 8.98 -12.89
C ARG A 11 -13.05 7.86 -12.21
N LEU A 12 -12.40 7.03 -13.00
CA LEU A 12 -11.45 6.06 -12.46
C LEU A 12 -10.26 6.80 -11.83
N LYS A 13 -9.89 6.44 -10.61
CA LYS A 13 -8.75 7.09 -9.93
C LYS A 13 -7.42 6.90 -10.66
N ILE A 14 -7.25 5.80 -11.40
CA ILE A 14 -6.05 5.56 -12.22
C ILE A 14 -5.91 6.58 -13.33
N ASP A 15 -7.02 6.98 -13.99
CA ASP A 15 -7.01 8.01 -15.02
C ASP A 15 -6.63 9.37 -14.43
N VAL A 16 -7.27 9.74 -13.30
CA VAL A 16 -6.98 11.00 -12.61
C VAL A 16 -5.53 11.09 -12.15
N VAL A 17 -4.98 9.99 -11.63
CA VAL A 17 -3.58 9.94 -11.20
C VAL A 17 -2.63 9.99 -12.40
N LYS A 18 -2.94 9.31 -13.51
CA LYS A 18 -2.15 9.38 -14.75
C LYS A 18 -2.06 10.80 -15.29
N GLU A 19 -3.18 11.51 -15.37
CA GLU A 19 -3.20 12.92 -15.81
C GLU A 19 -2.28 13.77 -14.94
N ARG A 20 -2.35 13.62 -13.60
CA ARG A 20 -1.49 14.34 -12.69
C ARG A 20 0.00 14.01 -12.86
N ILE A 21 0.33 12.75 -13.11
CA ILE A 21 1.73 12.34 -13.35
C ILE A 21 2.25 13.00 -14.63
N LEU A 22 1.47 12.98 -15.69
CA LEU A 22 1.87 13.57 -16.98
C LEU A 22 1.92 15.10 -16.95
N ASP A 23 1.13 15.75 -16.10
CA ASP A 23 1.21 17.19 -15.86
C ASP A 23 2.49 17.58 -15.11
N ILE A 24 2.98 16.72 -14.20
CA ILE A 24 4.25 16.91 -13.49
C ILE A 24 5.45 16.54 -14.36
N ASN A 25 5.38 15.41 -15.07
CA ASN A 25 6.43 14.92 -15.95
C ASN A 25 5.83 14.41 -17.28
N PRO A 26 5.76 15.26 -18.31
CA PRO A 26 5.20 14.88 -19.61
C PRO A 26 5.92 13.72 -20.31
N SER A 27 7.16 13.44 -19.95
CA SER A 27 7.95 12.34 -20.52
C SER A 27 7.75 11.00 -19.81
N ALA A 28 6.97 10.96 -18.73
CA ALA A 28 6.70 9.72 -18.01
C ALA A 28 5.87 8.75 -18.86
N LYS A 29 6.28 7.49 -18.90
CA LYS A 29 5.46 6.42 -19.47
C LYS A 29 4.55 5.88 -18.37
N VAL A 30 3.24 5.93 -18.58
CA VAL A 30 2.24 5.49 -17.60
C VAL A 30 1.28 4.52 -18.27
N ASP A 31 1.39 3.25 -17.89
CA ASP A 31 0.47 2.19 -18.29
C ASP A 31 -0.59 1.99 -17.20
N LEU A 32 -1.85 1.81 -17.62
CA LEU A 32 -2.97 1.64 -16.71
C LEU A 32 -3.51 0.21 -16.79
N HIS A 33 -3.70 -0.41 -15.64
CA HIS A 33 -4.29 -1.73 -15.51
C HIS A 33 -5.54 -1.65 -14.62
N PRO A 34 -6.73 -1.39 -15.18
CA PRO A 34 -7.97 -1.29 -14.42
C PRO A 34 -8.50 -2.68 -14.04
N ALA A 35 -7.79 -3.35 -13.14
CA ALA A 35 -8.11 -4.69 -12.67
C ALA A 35 -8.12 -4.75 -11.14
N PHE A 36 -8.95 -5.61 -10.59
CA PHE A 36 -8.85 -6.02 -9.19
C PHE A 36 -7.71 -7.03 -9.08
N ILE A 37 -6.81 -6.81 -8.12
CA ILE A 37 -5.67 -7.70 -7.88
C ILE A 37 -6.09 -8.81 -6.92
N ASP A 38 -5.78 -10.05 -7.28
CA ASP A 38 -6.03 -11.25 -6.49
C ASP A 38 -4.88 -12.27 -6.60
N SER A 39 -5.07 -13.47 -6.09
CA SER A 39 -4.06 -14.53 -6.13
C SER A 39 -3.78 -15.06 -7.55
N GLU A 40 -4.73 -14.90 -8.49
CA GLU A 40 -4.63 -15.43 -9.86
C GLU A 40 -3.77 -14.51 -10.75
N ASN A 41 -3.93 -13.18 -10.59
CA ASN A 41 -3.25 -12.19 -11.42
C ASN A 41 -2.04 -11.51 -10.75
N ALA A 42 -1.83 -11.69 -9.45
CA ALA A 42 -0.73 -11.04 -8.71
C ALA A 42 0.64 -11.32 -9.32
N ALA A 43 0.90 -12.53 -9.82
CA ALA A 43 2.16 -12.88 -10.47
C ALA A 43 2.37 -12.10 -11.78
N GLN A 44 1.32 -11.92 -12.58
CA GLN A 44 1.37 -11.13 -13.81
C GLN A 44 1.60 -9.64 -13.50
N VAL A 45 0.96 -9.12 -12.47
CA VAL A 45 1.13 -7.72 -12.02
C VAL A 45 2.55 -7.47 -11.53
N VAL A 46 3.11 -8.39 -10.76
CA VAL A 46 4.51 -8.32 -10.32
C VAL A 46 5.47 -8.42 -11.50
N GLY A 47 5.24 -9.38 -12.42
CA GLY A 47 6.10 -9.60 -13.58
C GLY A 47 7.53 -10.02 -13.22
N ALA A 48 8.43 -9.96 -14.20
CA ALA A 48 9.84 -10.32 -14.01
C ALA A 48 10.63 -9.21 -13.30
N PRO A 49 11.74 -9.55 -12.62
CA PRO A 49 12.63 -8.57 -12.03
C PRO A 49 13.36 -7.78 -13.12
N GLU A 50 13.46 -6.47 -12.91
CA GLU A 50 14.16 -5.56 -13.79
C GLU A 50 14.97 -4.56 -12.94
N ASN A 51 16.06 -4.01 -13.48
CA ASN A 51 16.86 -3.03 -12.76
C ASN A 51 16.03 -1.76 -12.50
N GLY A 52 16.01 -1.31 -11.25
CA GLY A 52 15.24 -0.15 -10.81
C GLY A 52 13.73 -0.39 -10.69
N LYS A 53 13.27 -1.65 -10.77
CA LYS A 53 11.87 -2.00 -10.55
C LYS A 53 11.57 -2.20 -9.08
N VAL A 54 10.50 -1.57 -8.62
CA VAL A 54 9.93 -1.76 -7.29
C VAL A 54 8.40 -1.81 -7.37
N VAL A 55 7.80 -2.74 -6.67
CA VAL A 55 6.34 -2.80 -6.49
C VAL A 55 5.97 -1.98 -5.25
N VAL A 56 5.02 -1.06 -5.41
CA VAL A 56 4.47 -0.27 -4.30
C VAL A 56 3.06 -0.75 -4.02
N ASP A 57 2.89 -1.48 -2.93
CA ASP A 57 1.60 -2.01 -2.51
C ASP A 57 0.90 -1.04 -1.56
N ALA A 58 -0.17 -0.43 -2.04
CA ALA A 58 -1.07 0.43 -1.26
C ALA A 58 -2.55 0.00 -1.40
N ILE A 59 -2.79 -1.27 -1.73
CA ILE A 59 -4.14 -1.82 -1.85
C ILE A 59 -4.75 -2.13 -0.48
N ASP A 60 -6.08 -2.12 -0.38
CA ASP A 60 -6.78 -2.33 0.90
C ASP A 60 -7.07 -3.81 1.19
N SER A 61 -7.30 -4.63 0.17
CA SER A 61 -7.62 -6.05 0.31
C SER A 61 -6.44 -6.83 0.92
N ILE A 62 -6.65 -7.41 2.11
CA ILE A 62 -5.62 -8.19 2.82
C ILE A 62 -5.19 -9.44 2.03
N PRO A 63 -6.08 -10.24 1.43
CA PRO A 63 -5.68 -11.37 0.61
C PRO A 63 -4.84 -10.95 -0.60
N SER A 64 -5.27 -9.92 -1.33
CA SER A 64 -4.55 -9.38 -2.49
C SER A 64 -3.17 -8.85 -2.13
N LYS A 65 -3.08 -8.14 -1.00
CA LYS A 65 -1.81 -7.65 -0.44
C LYS A 65 -0.84 -8.80 -0.13
N ALA A 66 -1.32 -9.84 0.54
CA ALA A 66 -0.50 -11.02 0.83
C ALA A 66 -0.04 -11.73 -0.45
N ALA A 67 -0.91 -11.84 -1.45
CA ALA A 67 -0.58 -12.42 -2.75
C ALA A 67 0.51 -11.62 -3.48
N LEU A 68 0.39 -10.28 -3.54
CA LEU A 68 1.42 -9.42 -4.14
C LEU A 68 2.77 -9.56 -3.44
N ILE A 69 2.80 -9.50 -2.10
CA ILE A 69 4.03 -9.62 -1.32
C ILE A 69 4.68 -10.99 -1.55
N PHE A 70 3.88 -12.06 -1.54
CA PHE A 70 4.37 -13.40 -1.77
C PHE A 70 4.94 -13.57 -3.19
N ARG A 71 4.20 -13.13 -4.22
CA ARG A 71 4.64 -13.23 -5.62
C ARG A 71 5.87 -12.37 -5.94
N ALA A 72 5.98 -11.19 -5.32
CA ALA A 72 7.18 -10.35 -5.46
C ALA A 72 8.42 -11.06 -4.90
N ALA A 73 8.31 -11.71 -3.74
CA ALA A 73 9.40 -12.48 -3.15
C ALA A 73 9.79 -13.68 -4.03
N GLU A 74 8.82 -14.45 -4.56
CA GLU A 74 9.08 -15.56 -5.47
C GLU A 74 9.80 -15.10 -6.75
N ALA A 75 9.41 -13.95 -7.29
CA ALA A 75 9.98 -13.38 -8.50
C ALA A 75 11.32 -12.64 -8.26
N GLY A 76 11.75 -12.44 -7.02
CA GLY A 76 12.91 -11.62 -6.70
C GLY A 76 12.73 -10.12 -7.01
N VAL A 77 11.49 -9.62 -7.03
CA VAL A 77 11.16 -8.21 -7.26
C VAL A 77 11.04 -7.49 -5.92
N ALA A 78 11.71 -6.34 -5.80
CA ALA A 78 11.59 -5.51 -4.61
C ALA A 78 10.14 -5.04 -4.42
N ILE A 79 9.66 -5.11 -3.18
CA ILE A 79 8.32 -4.65 -2.81
C ILE A 79 8.33 -3.88 -1.50
N VAL A 80 7.59 -2.78 -1.48
CA VAL A 80 7.30 -2.01 -0.28
C VAL A 80 5.78 -1.93 -0.07
N SER A 81 5.31 -2.02 1.17
CA SER A 81 3.87 -2.15 1.43
C SER A 81 3.37 -1.20 2.51
N SER A 82 2.21 -0.60 2.27
CA SER A 82 1.47 0.19 3.27
C SER A 82 0.49 -0.70 4.02
N MET A 83 0.57 -0.69 5.35
CA MET A 83 -0.41 -1.36 6.20
C MET A 83 -1.64 -0.45 6.48
N GLY A 84 -2.48 -0.81 7.44
CA GLY A 84 -3.71 -0.06 7.73
C GLY A 84 -3.44 1.29 8.37
N ALA A 85 -3.87 2.36 7.70
CA ALA A 85 -3.82 3.75 8.20
C ALA A 85 -5.16 4.20 8.80
N ALA A 86 -6.25 3.48 8.57
CA ALA A 86 -7.58 3.82 9.06
C ALA A 86 -7.67 3.73 10.59
N ARG A 87 -8.50 4.61 11.20
CA ARG A 87 -8.72 4.68 12.65
C ARG A 87 -7.43 5.01 13.44
N ARG A 88 -6.53 5.76 12.82
CA ARG A 88 -5.28 6.29 13.39
C ARG A 88 -5.31 7.81 13.35
N SER A 89 -4.78 8.45 14.37
CA SER A 89 -4.77 9.91 14.53
C SER A 89 -3.39 10.45 14.90
N ASP A 90 -2.52 9.62 15.46
CA ASP A 90 -1.19 10.02 15.91
C ASP A 90 -0.10 9.71 14.87
N PRO A 91 0.41 10.72 14.15
CA PRO A 91 1.46 10.52 13.16
C PRO A 91 2.81 10.12 13.76
N SER A 92 3.06 10.37 15.05
CA SER A 92 4.30 9.97 15.74
C SER A 92 4.40 8.45 15.92
N ARG A 93 3.26 7.75 15.87
CA ARG A 93 3.15 6.30 15.97
C ARG A 93 3.36 5.57 14.63
N ILE A 94 3.60 6.31 13.54
CA ILE A 94 3.88 5.71 12.24
C ILE A 94 5.33 5.22 12.22
N LYS A 95 5.50 3.95 11.91
CA LYS A 95 6.76 3.22 11.95
C LYS A 95 7.04 2.52 10.63
N GLN A 96 8.25 2.01 10.50
CA GLN A 96 8.75 1.29 9.37
C GLN A 96 9.51 0.06 9.86
N ALA A 97 9.23 -1.09 9.28
CA ALA A 97 9.94 -2.34 9.53
C ALA A 97 9.60 -3.38 8.45
N ASP A 98 10.40 -4.43 8.36
CA ASP A 98 10.02 -5.64 7.62
C ASP A 98 8.68 -6.17 8.11
N ILE A 99 7.84 -6.69 7.20
CA ILE A 99 6.48 -7.18 7.50
C ILE A 99 6.49 -8.18 8.65
N MET A 100 7.47 -9.06 8.74
CA MET A 100 7.53 -10.09 9.79
C MET A 100 7.89 -9.52 11.18
N LYS A 101 8.46 -8.30 11.22
CA LYS A 101 8.85 -7.59 12.45
C LYS A 101 7.82 -6.55 12.89
N THR A 102 6.75 -6.33 12.14
CA THR A 102 5.69 -5.37 12.52
C THR A 102 4.92 -5.81 13.76
N TYR A 103 4.40 -4.86 14.52
CA TYR A 103 3.61 -5.10 15.76
C TYR A 103 2.51 -4.04 15.89
N GLY A 104 1.54 -4.27 16.79
CA GLY A 104 0.46 -3.31 17.09
C GLY A 104 -0.54 -3.03 15.95
N CYS A 105 -0.31 -3.52 14.74
CA CYS A 105 -1.18 -3.29 13.59
C CYS A 105 -2.00 -4.53 13.23
N PRO A 106 -3.35 -4.50 13.33
CA PRO A 106 -4.19 -5.64 12.99
C PRO A 106 -4.12 -6.08 11.54
N VAL A 107 -3.96 -5.13 10.60
CA VAL A 107 -3.78 -5.43 9.16
C VAL A 107 -2.49 -6.21 8.96
N ALA A 108 -1.37 -5.71 9.48
CA ALA A 108 -0.09 -6.40 9.39
C ALA A 108 -0.13 -7.80 10.03
N ALA A 109 -0.83 -7.96 11.15
CA ALA A 109 -0.99 -9.27 11.79
C ALA A 109 -1.70 -10.29 10.88
N ARG A 110 -2.77 -9.85 10.18
CA ARG A 110 -3.50 -10.70 9.23
C ARG A 110 -2.66 -11.02 8.00
N VAL A 111 -1.94 -10.03 7.44
CA VAL A 111 -1.02 -10.24 6.31
C VAL A 111 0.07 -11.24 6.69
N ARG A 112 0.74 -11.09 7.85
CA ARG A 112 1.73 -12.06 8.34
C ARG A 112 1.18 -13.48 8.47
N LYS A 113 -0.06 -13.61 8.95
CA LYS A 113 -0.71 -14.93 9.08
C LYS A 113 -0.84 -15.60 7.72
N LEU A 114 -1.29 -14.88 6.69
CA LEU A 114 -1.41 -15.39 5.34
C LEU A 114 -0.04 -15.70 4.72
N LEU A 115 0.93 -14.80 4.88
CA LEU A 115 2.28 -15.02 4.38
C LEU A 115 2.93 -16.27 4.96
N ARG A 116 2.76 -16.52 6.28
CA ARG A 116 3.24 -17.76 6.91
C ARG A 116 2.57 -19.00 6.35
N SER A 117 1.25 -18.97 6.10
CA SER A 117 0.55 -20.11 5.49
C SER A 117 0.98 -20.38 4.05
N LEU A 118 1.56 -19.40 3.35
CA LEU A 118 2.11 -19.53 2.00
C LEU A 118 3.60 -19.94 2.00
N GLY A 119 4.23 -20.09 3.18
CA GLY A 119 5.67 -20.41 3.25
C GLY A 119 6.59 -19.23 2.91
N TYR A 120 6.14 -17.99 3.11
CA TYR A 120 6.90 -16.79 2.77
C TYR A 120 8.22 -16.70 3.54
N SER A 121 9.31 -16.49 2.82
CA SER A 121 10.66 -16.31 3.35
C SER A 121 11.37 -15.06 2.81
N GLY A 122 10.62 -14.13 2.17
CA GLY A 122 11.16 -12.91 1.59
C GLY A 122 11.36 -11.77 2.59
N ASN A 123 11.68 -10.60 2.06
CA ASN A 123 11.76 -9.34 2.78
C ASN A 123 10.78 -8.33 2.14
N CYS A 124 10.00 -7.64 2.95
CA CYS A 124 9.09 -6.58 2.52
C CYS A 124 9.06 -5.47 3.56
N GLU A 125 9.68 -4.34 3.24
CA GLU A 125 9.61 -3.16 4.10
C GLU A 125 8.20 -2.56 4.09
N CYS A 126 7.67 -2.29 5.27
CA CYS A 126 6.31 -1.82 5.45
C CYS A 126 6.25 -0.53 6.25
N VAL A 127 5.29 0.32 5.87
CA VAL A 127 4.84 1.44 6.71
C VAL A 127 3.61 0.99 7.49
N PHE A 128 3.64 1.13 8.81
CA PHE A 128 2.55 0.74 9.71
C PHE A 128 2.45 1.70 10.89
N SER A 129 1.36 1.64 11.66
CA SER A 129 1.24 2.34 12.95
C SER A 129 1.03 1.32 14.06
N ASP A 130 1.71 1.53 15.18
CA ASP A 130 1.53 0.79 16.43
C ASP A 130 0.54 1.47 17.39
N GLU A 131 -0.12 2.55 16.95
CA GLU A 131 -1.22 3.17 17.67
C GLU A 131 -2.35 2.17 17.88
N SER A 132 -2.94 2.13 19.08
CA SER A 132 -4.12 1.32 19.37
C SER A 132 -5.30 1.80 18.53
N VAL A 133 -6.07 0.87 17.95
CA VAL A 133 -7.28 1.24 17.18
C VAL A 133 -8.34 1.74 18.13
N SER A 134 -8.66 3.03 18.07
CA SER A 134 -9.74 3.61 18.86
C SER A 134 -11.11 3.15 18.37
N GLU A 135 -11.98 2.72 19.27
CA GLU A 135 -13.38 2.42 18.95
C GLU A 135 -14.21 3.71 18.74
N SER A 136 -13.73 4.84 19.28
CA SER A 136 -14.43 6.13 19.25
C SER A 136 -14.49 6.80 17.87
N THR A 137 -13.79 6.28 16.87
CA THR A 137 -13.84 6.77 15.48
C THR A 137 -14.96 6.13 14.65
N HIS A 138 -15.88 5.40 15.27
CA HIS A 138 -17.12 4.99 14.63
C HIS A 138 -18.09 6.18 14.59
N VAL A 139 -18.35 6.73 13.42
CA VAL A 139 -19.52 7.55 13.17
C VAL A 139 -20.67 6.57 12.92
N PRO A 140 -21.67 6.49 13.80
CA PRO A 140 -22.83 5.64 13.53
C PRO A 140 -23.58 6.22 12.33
N SER A 141 -23.47 5.60 11.17
CA SER A 141 -24.42 5.81 10.09
C SER A 141 -25.48 4.70 10.15
N GLN A 142 -26.70 5.04 9.81
CA GLN A 142 -27.85 4.13 9.96
C GLN A 142 -27.75 2.85 9.12
N ASN A 143 -26.82 2.73 8.17
CA ASN A 143 -26.75 1.60 7.23
C ASN A 143 -25.34 1.05 6.91
N GLU A 144 -24.24 1.69 7.31
CA GLU A 144 -22.88 1.18 7.02
C GLU A 144 -21.89 1.53 8.14
N LYS A 145 -20.97 0.60 8.44
CA LYS A 145 -19.82 0.86 9.30
C LYS A 145 -18.81 1.72 8.55
N ILE A 146 -18.96 3.03 8.66
CA ILE A 146 -17.97 3.97 8.09
C ILE A 146 -16.67 3.87 8.90
N ILE A 147 -15.59 3.49 8.24
CA ILE A 147 -14.25 3.48 8.81
C ILE A 147 -13.62 4.84 8.52
N GLY A 148 -13.50 5.68 9.54
CA GLY A 148 -12.84 6.98 9.42
C GLY A 148 -11.32 6.85 9.19
N SER A 149 -10.75 7.80 8.45
CA SER A 149 -9.30 7.94 8.29
C SER A 149 -8.89 9.42 8.42
N CYS A 150 -7.76 9.65 9.08
CA CYS A 150 -7.17 10.99 9.16
C CYS A 150 -6.30 11.23 7.92
N ALA A 151 -6.56 12.31 7.19
CA ALA A 151 -5.83 12.67 5.98
C ALA A 151 -4.32 12.85 6.25
N VAL A 152 -3.95 13.40 7.41
CA VAL A 152 -2.55 13.60 7.82
C VAL A 152 -1.85 12.25 7.96
N VAL A 153 -2.45 11.30 8.67
CA VAL A 153 -1.87 9.95 8.86
C VAL A 153 -1.74 9.24 7.53
N ALA A 154 -2.80 9.22 6.73
CA ALA A 154 -2.78 8.58 5.40
C ALA A 154 -1.73 9.22 4.47
N GLY A 155 -1.58 10.55 4.51
CA GLY A 155 -0.57 11.28 3.75
C GLY A 155 0.86 10.90 4.16
N ILE A 156 1.14 10.83 5.46
CA ILE A 156 2.47 10.44 5.96
C ILE A 156 2.77 8.98 5.62
N PHE A 157 1.80 8.07 5.69
CA PHE A 157 1.96 6.70 5.20
C PHE A 157 2.42 6.69 3.74
N GLY A 158 1.74 7.44 2.87
CA GLY A 158 2.10 7.54 1.44
C GLY A 158 3.48 8.11 1.22
N LEU A 159 3.86 9.20 1.90
CA LEU A 159 5.18 9.83 1.77
C LEU A 159 6.31 8.89 2.27
N ARG A 160 6.11 8.20 3.38
CA ARG A 160 7.10 7.22 3.88
C ARG A 160 7.22 6.03 2.94
N LEU A 161 6.11 5.54 2.39
CA LEU A 161 6.13 4.45 1.43
C LEU A 161 6.85 4.85 0.14
N ALA A 162 6.62 6.07 -0.36
CA ALA A 162 7.34 6.62 -1.50
C ALA A 162 8.85 6.71 -1.23
N ASN A 163 9.25 7.16 -0.04
CA ASN A 163 10.65 7.21 0.36
C ASN A 163 11.32 5.82 0.37
N LEU A 164 10.61 4.78 0.84
CA LEU A 164 11.08 3.40 0.78
C LEU A 164 11.27 2.94 -0.66
N ALA A 165 10.30 3.19 -1.54
CA ALA A 165 10.39 2.83 -2.94
C ALA A 165 11.57 3.53 -3.65
N ILE A 166 11.78 4.81 -3.36
CA ILE A 166 12.93 5.56 -3.89
C ILE A 166 14.25 4.96 -3.42
N ALA A 167 14.34 4.59 -2.13
CA ALA A 167 15.55 3.98 -1.57
C ALA A 167 15.89 2.61 -2.19
N GLU A 168 14.90 1.86 -2.67
CA GLU A 168 15.14 0.60 -3.41
C GLU A 168 15.66 0.82 -4.83
N ILE A 169 15.33 1.96 -5.45
CA ILE A 169 15.74 2.31 -6.83
C ILE A 169 17.11 2.97 -6.86
N LEU A 170 17.43 3.77 -5.84
CA LEU A 170 18.68 4.51 -5.79
C LEU A 170 19.86 3.60 -5.45
N PRO A 171 21.07 3.86 -6.01
CA PRO A 171 22.25 3.11 -5.64
C PRO A 171 22.50 3.18 -4.12
N LYS A 172 22.68 2.04 -3.50
CA LYS A 172 23.11 1.98 -2.08
C LYS A 172 24.52 2.56 -2.00
N LYS A 173 24.64 3.66 -1.25
CA LYS A 173 25.95 4.29 -0.97
C LYS A 173 26.81 3.39 -0.10
#